data_bab244ce38f33748d78a59904081166d
#
_entry.id   bab244ce38f33748d78a59904081166d
#
_cell.length_a   1.000
_cell.length_b   1.000
_cell.length_c   1.000
_cell.angle_alpha   90.00
_cell.angle_beta   90.00
_cell.angle_gamma   90.00
#
_symmetry.space_group_name_H-M   'P 1'
#
loop_
_entity.id
_entity.type
_entity.pdbx_description
1 polymer ?
#
loop_
_entity_poly.entity_id
_entity_poly.type
_entity_poly.pdbx_seq_one_letter_code
_entity_poly.pdbx_strand_id
1 'polypeptide(L)'
;VTELPIRIESCANLREHWSKRAARAKGHKLAALAVPVHPLPCVVTLTRIAPRELDDDNLQSGFKALRDGIAARLGVDDRDPRIRFQYRQQKGPPKVYAARVDIQPTEGETK
;
A
#
# COMPACT_ATOMS: atom_id res chain seq x y z
N VAL A 1 11.28 -3.16 -7.15
CA VAL A 1 10.81 -3.03 -5.76
C VAL A 1 11.07 -1.61 -5.26
N THR A 2 10.06 -0.99 -4.72
CA THR A 2 10.14 0.36 -4.17
C THR A 2 9.85 0.31 -2.68
N GLU A 3 10.73 0.86 -1.88
CA GLU A 3 10.51 0.98 -0.44
C GLU A 3 10.19 2.42 -0.09
N LEU A 4 9.12 2.63 0.64
CA LEU A 4 8.61 3.95 1.00
C LEU A 4 8.75 4.16 2.51
N PRO A 5 9.29 5.31 2.95
CA PRO A 5 9.47 5.58 4.38
C PRO A 5 8.17 6.07 5.02
N ILE A 6 7.13 5.28 4.91
CA ILE A 6 5.82 5.61 5.49
C ILE A 6 5.42 4.53 6.49
N ARG A 7 4.61 4.93 7.46
CA ARG A 7 4.10 4.03 8.48
C ARG A 7 2.67 3.64 8.14
N ILE A 8 2.45 2.34 7.98
CA ILE A 8 1.13 1.79 7.76
C ILE A 8 0.53 1.43 9.12
N GLU A 9 -0.59 2.03 9.46
CA GLU A 9 -1.23 1.85 10.76
C GLU A 9 -2.69 1.49 10.58
N SER A 10 -3.24 0.81 11.59
CA SER A 10 -4.67 0.56 11.64
C SER A 10 -5.42 1.85 11.95
N CYS A 11 -6.25 2.29 11.02
CA CYS A 11 -7.09 3.46 11.23
C CYS A 11 -8.23 3.18 12.23
N ALA A 12 -8.61 1.92 12.38
CA ALA A 12 -9.73 1.55 13.25
C ALA A 12 -9.42 1.76 14.72
N ASN A 13 -8.14 1.64 15.12
CA ASN A 13 -7.72 1.72 16.51
C ASN A 13 -7.15 3.09 16.89
N LEU A 14 -7.13 4.04 15.97
CA LEU A 14 -6.58 5.37 16.21
C LEU A 14 -7.69 6.35 16.57
N ARG A 15 -7.56 6.96 17.73
CA ARG A 15 -8.45 8.04 18.16
C ARG A 15 -7.78 9.37 17.85
N GLU A 16 -7.87 9.77 16.61
CA GLU A 16 -7.26 11.01 16.19
C GLU A 16 -8.26 11.91 15.49
N HIS A 17 -7.94 13.19 15.49
CA HIS A 17 -8.75 14.17 14.80
C HIS A 17 -8.75 13.88 13.29
N TRP A 18 -9.88 14.16 12.64
CA TRP A 18 -10.03 13.91 11.20
C TRP A 18 -8.95 14.59 10.36
N SER A 19 -8.44 15.75 10.78
CA SER A 19 -7.41 16.46 10.03
C SER A 19 -6.08 15.70 10.01
N LYS A 20 -5.72 15.02 11.10
CA LYS A 20 -4.51 14.18 11.14
C LYS A 20 -4.67 12.96 10.25
N ARG A 21 -5.86 12.37 10.26
CA ARG A 21 -6.17 11.22 9.40
C ARG A 21 -6.09 11.61 7.93
N ALA A 22 -6.66 12.75 7.57
CA ALA A 22 -6.62 13.25 6.20
C ALA A 22 -5.19 13.57 5.76
N ALA A 23 -4.38 14.17 6.63
CA ALA A 23 -2.99 14.47 6.32
C ALA A 23 -2.18 13.20 6.10
N ARG A 24 -2.38 12.15 6.91
CA ARG A 24 -1.71 10.87 6.73
C ARG A 24 -2.10 10.22 5.41
N ALA A 25 -3.40 10.21 5.07
CA ALA A 25 -3.88 9.66 3.81
C ALA A 25 -3.28 10.40 2.62
N LYS A 26 -3.22 11.73 2.69
CA LYS A 26 -2.60 12.54 1.65
C LYS A 26 -1.11 12.22 1.50
N GLY A 27 -0.41 12.03 2.61
CA GLY A 27 1.01 11.66 2.59
C GLY A 27 1.22 10.30 1.94
N HIS A 28 0.37 9.32 2.22
CA HIS A 28 0.46 8.00 1.59
C HIS A 28 0.18 8.08 0.09
N LYS A 29 -0.80 8.87 -0.33
CA LYS A 29 -1.08 9.06 -1.76
C LYS A 29 0.08 9.74 -2.49
N LEU A 30 0.72 10.72 -1.85
CA LEU A 30 1.89 11.37 -2.41
C LEU A 30 3.08 10.41 -2.52
N ALA A 31 3.25 9.53 -1.52
CA ALA A 31 4.31 8.53 -1.56
C ALA A 31 4.18 7.60 -2.77
N ALA A 32 2.96 7.35 -3.24
CA ALA A 32 2.73 6.54 -4.42
C ALA A 32 3.38 7.11 -5.68
N LEU A 33 3.67 8.40 -5.72
CA LEU A 33 4.35 9.02 -6.87
C LEU A 33 5.78 8.52 -7.05
N ALA A 34 6.38 7.94 -6.01
CA ALA A 34 7.70 7.33 -6.10
C ALA A 34 7.66 5.94 -6.74
N VAL A 35 6.47 5.38 -6.92
CA VAL A 35 6.30 4.06 -7.51
C VAL A 35 6.37 4.19 -9.04
N PRO A 36 7.21 3.39 -9.72
CA PRO A 36 7.28 3.44 -11.18
C PRO A 36 5.96 3.02 -11.83
N VAL A 37 5.66 3.63 -12.97
CA VAL A 37 4.52 3.21 -13.78
C VAL A 37 4.78 1.80 -14.33
N HIS A 38 3.76 0.97 -14.32
CA HIS A 38 3.85 -0.41 -14.78
C HIS A 38 2.68 -0.73 -15.71
N PRO A 39 2.91 -1.48 -16.79
CA PRO A 39 1.82 -1.89 -17.67
C PRO A 39 0.80 -2.78 -16.95
N LEU A 40 -0.44 -2.70 -17.39
CA LEU A 40 -1.51 -3.58 -16.92
C LEU A 40 -1.66 -4.76 -17.89
N PRO A 41 -2.12 -5.92 -17.44
CA PRO A 41 -2.47 -6.25 -16.06
C PRO A 41 -1.26 -6.50 -15.18
N CYS A 42 -1.41 -6.27 -13.89
CA CYS A 42 -0.30 -6.48 -12.95
C CYS A 42 -0.80 -6.86 -11.56
N VAL A 43 0.13 -7.35 -10.75
CA VAL A 43 -0.09 -7.66 -9.33
C VAL A 43 0.81 -6.73 -8.52
N VAL A 44 0.20 -6.02 -7.58
CA VAL A 44 0.91 -5.14 -6.66
C VAL A 44 0.94 -5.79 -5.29
N THR A 45 2.13 -6.12 -4.82
CA THR A 45 2.32 -6.67 -3.48
C THR A 45 2.74 -5.54 -2.54
N LEU A 46 1.93 -5.31 -1.53
CA LEU A 46 2.15 -4.28 -0.52
C LEU A 46 2.61 -4.96 0.77
N THR A 47 3.84 -4.67 1.18
CA THR A 47 4.42 -5.26 2.38
C THR A 47 4.59 -4.18 3.44
N ARG A 48 3.98 -4.41 4.59
CA ARG A 48 4.18 -3.56 5.76
C ARG A 48 5.39 -4.04 6.53
N ILE A 49 6.31 -3.13 6.80
CA ILE A 49 7.49 -3.40 7.62
C ILE A 49 7.31 -2.64 8.93
N ALA A 50 7.24 -3.38 10.02
CA ALA A 50 7.05 -2.79 11.35
C ALA A 50 7.41 -3.82 12.43
N PRO A 51 7.64 -3.36 13.68
CA PRO A 51 8.01 -4.29 14.76
C PRO A 51 6.87 -5.22 15.19
N ARG A 52 5.61 -4.84 14.95
CA ARG A 52 4.44 -5.65 15.34
C ARG A 52 3.53 -5.87 14.15
N GLU A 53 2.86 -7.01 14.14
CA GLU A 53 1.91 -7.34 13.08
C GLU A 53 0.53 -6.77 13.36
N LEU A 54 -0.19 -6.50 12.27
CA LEU A 54 -1.63 -6.19 12.31
C LEU A 54 -2.40 -7.42 11.84
N ASP A 55 -3.67 -7.52 12.26
CA ASP A 55 -4.55 -8.52 11.65
C ASP A 55 -4.88 -8.10 10.21
N ASP A 56 -5.44 -9.04 9.43
CA ASP A 56 -5.64 -8.83 8.00
C ASP A 56 -6.53 -7.63 7.68
N ASP A 57 -7.60 -7.43 8.43
CA ASP A 57 -8.52 -6.32 8.18
C ASP A 57 -7.83 -4.98 8.42
N ASN A 58 -7.06 -4.88 9.49
CA ASN A 58 -6.33 -3.66 9.82
C ASN A 58 -5.18 -3.41 8.84
N LEU A 59 -4.55 -4.47 8.36
CA LEU A 59 -3.50 -4.36 7.36
C LEU A 59 -4.05 -3.77 6.06
N GLN A 60 -5.17 -4.29 5.58
CA GLN A 60 -5.78 -3.81 4.34
C GLN A 60 -6.27 -2.37 4.49
N SER A 61 -6.93 -2.04 5.59
CA SER A 61 -7.42 -0.68 5.81
C SER A 61 -6.27 0.32 5.95
N GLY A 62 -5.16 -0.09 6.56
CA GLY A 62 -3.97 0.75 6.69
C GLY A 62 -3.33 1.09 5.35
N PHE A 63 -3.45 0.21 4.36
CA PHE A 63 -2.90 0.43 3.03
C PHE A 63 -3.84 1.17 2.07
N LYS A 64 -5.07 1.46 2.48
CA LYS A 64 -6.07 1.97 1.54
C LYS A 64 -5.62 3.22 0.79
N ALA A 65 -5.07 4.20 1.48
CA ALA A 65 -4.65 5.45 0.83
C ALA A 65 -3.49 5.22 -0.15
N LEU A 66 -2.52 4.38 0.22
CA LEU A 66 -1.40 4.04 -0.66
C LEU A 66 -1.91 3.26 -1.88
N ARG A 67 -2.81 2.30 -1.66
CA ARG A 67 -3.42 1.53 -2.74
C ARG A 67 -4.13 2.44 -3.74
N ASP A 68 -4.95 3.36 -3.24
CA ASP A 68 -5.66 4.31 -4.09
C ASP A 68 -4.68 5.17 -4.90
N GLY A 69 -3.59 5.61 -4.27
CA GLY A 69 -2.56 6.39 -4.94
C GLY A 69 -1.83 5.60 -6.03
N ILE A 70 -1.54 4.33 -5.78
CA ILE A 70 -0.88 3.45 -6.76
C ILE A 70 -1.81 3.20 -7.96
N ALA A 71 -3.09 2.92 -7.71
CA ALA A 71 -4.04 2.72 -8.79
C ALA A 71 -4.14 3.97 -9.66
N ALA A 72 -4.24 5.14 -9.06
CA ALA A 72 -4.26 6.40 -9.79
C ALA A 72 -2.97 6.61 -10.59
N ARG A 73 -1.82 6.25 -10.02
CA ARG A 73 -0.52 6.32 -10.69
C ARG A 73 -0.49 5.46 -11.95
N LEU A 74 -1.16 4.32 -11.92
CA LEU A 74 -1.25 3.41 -13.06
C LEU A 74 -2.43 3.73 -13.98
N GLY A 75 -3.19 4.79 -13.68
CA GLY A 75 -4.27 5.27 -14.52
C GLY A 75 -5.58 4.50 -14.41
N VAL A 76 -5.82 3.81 -13.30
CA VAL A 76 -7.03 3.01 -13.09
C VAL A 76 -7.60 3.23 -11.69
N ASP A 77 -8.82 2.74 -11.50
CA ASP A 77 -9.43 2.64 -10.18
C ASP A 77 -8.88 1.41 -9.45
N ASP A 78 -8.82 1.46 -8.13
CA ASP A 78 -8.32 0.34 -7.33
C ASP A 78 -9.18 -0.92 -7.45
N ARG A 79 -10.37 -0.81 -8.00
CA ARG A 79 -11.28 -1.93 -8.28
C ARG A 79 -11.13 -2.49 -9.69
N ASP A 80 -10.27 -1.91 -10.51
CA ASP A 80 -10.08 -2.38 -11.88
C ASP A 80 -9.57 -3.82 -11.86
N PRO A 81 -10.19 -4.75 -12.60
CA PRO A 81 -9.76 -6.15 -12.60
C PRO A 81 -8.38 -6.39 -13.19
N ARG A 82 -7.81 -5.40 -13.88
CA ARG A 82 -6.46 -5.51 -14.42
C ARG A 82 -5.37 -5.28 -13.38
N ILE A 83 -5.74 -4.81 -12.19
CA ILE A 83 -4.80 -4.61 -11.08
C ILE A 83 -5.25 -5.46 -9.90
N ARG A 84 -4.33 -6.18 -9.30
CA ARG A 84 -4.57 -6.97 -8.10
C ARG A 84 -3.65 -6.51 -7.00
N PHE A 85 -4.16 -6.44 -5.79
CA PHE A 85 -3.39 -6.09 -4.63
C PHE A 85 -3.24 -7.29 -3.71
N GLN A 86 -2.01 -7.54 -3.27
CA GLN A 86 -1.68 -8.54 -2.27
C GLN A 86 -1.06 -7.83 -1.08
N TYR A 87 -1.33 -8.33 0.12
CA TYR A 87 -0.86 -7.73 1.35
C TYR A 87 0.05 -8.69 2.09
N ARG A 88 1.18 -8.18 2.55
CA ARG A 88 2.14 -8.94 3.32
C ARG A 88 2.65 -8.12 4.48
N GLN A 89 3.25 -8.80 5.45
CA GLN A 89 3.88 -8.17 6.58
C GLN A 89 5.26 -8.75 6.79
N GLN A 90 6.19 -7.89 7.14
CA GLN A 90 7.54 -8.28 7.50
C GLN A 90 7.88 -7.63 8.83
N LYS A 91 8.26 -8.44 9.82
CA LYS A 91 8.68 -7.93 11.10
C LYS A 91 10.04 -7.26 10.96
N GLY A 92 10.11 -6.00 11.38
CA GLY A 92 11.33 -5.23 11.34
C GLY A 92 11.89 -4.94 12.73
N PRO A 93 13.02 -4.25 12.80
CA PRO A 93 13.59 -3.82 14.07
C PRO A 93 12.65 -2.87 14.83
N PRO A 94 12.83 -2.71 16.15
CA PRO A 94 12.05 -1.75 16.91
C PRO A 94 12.13 -0.34 16.31
N LYS A 95 10.99 0.36 16.25
CA LYS A 95 10.88 1.73 15.76
C LYS A 95 11.21 1.91 14.27
N VAL A 96 11.30 0.84 13.52
CA VAL A 96 11.49 0.92 12.05
C VAL A 96 10.17 0.64 11.37
N TYR A 97 9.72 1.59 10.54
CA TYR A 97 8.46 1.51 9.81
C TYR A 97 8.68 1.87 8.36
N ALA A 98 8.17 1.03 7.48
CA ALA A 98 8.25 1.26 6.04
C ALA A 98 7.15 0.49 5.32
N ALA A 99 6.95 0.82 4.06
CA ALA A 99 6.09 0.05 3.16
C ALA A 99 6.89 -0.29 1.91
N ARG A 100 6.80 -1.54 1.49
CA ARG A 100 7.44 -1.99 0.25
C ARG A 100 6.38 -2.25 -0.80
N VAL A 101 6.62 -1.73 -2.00
CA VAL A 101 5.74 -1.94 -3.15
C VAL A 101 6.49 -2.74 -4.19
N ASP A 102 5.93 -3.87 -4.56
CA ASP A 102 6.48 -4.74 -5.60
C ASP A 102 5.41 -4.95 -6.65
N ILE A 103 5.70 -4.58 -7.90
CA ILE A 103 4.76 -4.71 -9.00
C ILE A 103 5.30 -5.71 -10.00
N GLN A 104 4.47 -6.69 -10.36
CA GLN A 104 4.81 -7.74 -11.29
C GLN A 104 3.71 -7.91 -12.32
N PRO A 105 4.05 -8.32 -13.55
CA PRO A 105 3.02 -8.65 -14.52
C PRO A 105 2.19 -9.84 -14.02
N THR A 106 0.92 -9.84 -14.37
CA THR A 106 0.05 -10.96 -14.02
C THR A 106 0.38 -12.13 -14.92
N GLU A 107 0.87 -13.20 -14.31
CA GLU A 107 1.16 -14.42 -15.04
C GLU A 107 -0.12 -15.20 -15.29
N GLY A 108 -0.12 -16.01 -16.33
CA GLY A 108 -1.29 -16.78 -16.72
C GLY A 108 -2.24 -16.01 -17.61
N GLU A 109 -2.15 -14.70 -17.65
CA GLU A 109 -2.93 -13.87 -18.57
C GLU A 109 -2.47 -14.02 -20.00
N THR A 110 -1.32 -14.61 -20.19
CA THR A 110 -0.76 -14.89 -21.50
C THR A 110 -1.38 -16.11 -22.17
N LYS A 111 -2.23 -16.78 -21.49
CA LYS A 111 -2.88 -17.99 -22.00
C LYS A 111 -3.88 -17.71 -23.08
#